data_f3d98f4958a797477b12a42d3debc17d
#
_entry.id   f3d98f4958a797477b12a42d3debc17d
#
_cell.length_a   1.000
_cell.length_b   1.000
_cell.length_c   1.000
_cell.angle_alpha   90.00
_cell.angle_beta   90.00
_cell.angle_gamma   90.00
#
_symmetry.space_group_name_H-M   'P 1'
#
loop_
_entity.id
_entity.type
_entity.pdbx_description
1 polymer ?
#
loop_
_entity_poly.entity_id
_entity_poly.type
_entity_poly.pdbx_seq_one_letter_code
_entity_poly.pdbx_strand_id
1 'polypeptide(L)'
;VMNIPLLIVILYVLLLFGISIYVSYSQKKDSENFLLYKGKNNAFVVAASIAGLAIGGASTIGIAENAFTVGLSAGWYDTAWAIGAVVSSMLAVRYLRRSQYTTISGLVRDLYGTKTSFIMVIAMCIIQSGIIALQYKAGGSILASLLPDIFTVQSGTFFSFLIFMLVAVIGGMGSVSLTNVLNLVLIYVGVILAAALVLWNHGGWEAIDVLTKADPDTPYLSLT
;
A
#
# COMPACT_ATOMS: atom_id res chain seq x y z
N VAL A 1 -31.85 -7.46 7.22
CA VAL A 1 -30.61 -7.91 7.86
C VAL A 1 -29.54 -6.90 7.47
N MET A 2 -28.93 -6.28 8.47
CA MET A 2 -27.88 -5.27 8.24
C MET A 2 -26.68 -5.97 7.60
N ASN A 3 -26.28 -5.54 6.41
CA ASN A 3 -25.14 -6.14 5.69
C ASN A 3 -23.83 -5.63 6.34
N ILE A 4 -23.28 -6.41 7.27
CA ILE A 4 -22.09 -6.04 8.06
C ILE A 4 -20.91 -5.62 7.18
N PRO A 5 -20.55 -6.32 6.10
CA PRO A 5 -19.52 -5.88 5.17
C PRO A 5 -19.77 -4.49 4.58
N LEU A 6 -21.02 -4.20 4.19
CA LEU A 6 -21.38 -2.88 3.65
C LEU A 6 -21.18 -1.77 4.69
N LEU A 7 -21.60 -2.03 5.95
CA LEU A 7 -21.41 -1.08 7.04
C LEU A 7 -19.93 -0.77 7.28
N ILE A 8 -19.07 -1.80 7.27
CA ILE A 8 -17.61 -1.63 7.44
C ILE A 8 -17.02 -0.79 6.31
N VAL A 9 -17.39 -1.05 5.07
CA VAL A 9 -16.93 -0.29 3.91
C VAL A 9 -17.36 1.18 4.00
N ILE A 10 -18.63 1.44 4.33
CA ILE A 10 -19.15 2.81 4.49
C ILE A 10 -18.40 3.54 5.60
N LEU A 11 -18.23 2.91 6.76
CA LEU A 11 -17.54 3.50 7.91
C LEU A 11 -16.08 3.81 7.59
N TYR A 12 -15.40 2.93 6.89
CA TYR A 12 -14.02 3.14 6.43
C TYR A 12 -13.94 4.32 5.46
N VAL A 13 -14.83 4.39 4.46
CA VAL A 13 -14.87 5.50 3.49
C VAL A 13 -15.14 6.83 4.18
N LEU A 14 -16.12 6.88 5.09
CA LEU A 14 -16.42 8.08 5.89
C LEU A 14 -15.22 8.53 6.72
N LEU A 15 -14.46 7.60 7.28
CA LEU A 15 -13.26 7.89 8.07
C LEU A 15 -12.14 8.47 7.17
N LEU A 16 -11.94 7.93 5.97
CA LEU A 16 -11.00 8.47 4.99
C LEU A 16 -11.35 9.91 4.59
N PHE A 17 -12.62 10.18 4.27
CA PHE A 17 -13.08 11.53 3.95
C PHE A 17 -12.99 12.47 5.16
N GLY A 18 -13.32 12.00 6.37
CA GLY A 18 -13.18 12.76 7.60
C GLY A 18 -11.75 13.23 7.84
N ILE A 19 -10.76 12.33 7.69
CA ILE A 19 -9.35 12.69 7.78
C ILE A 19 -8.97 13.69 6.69
N SER A 20 -9.41 13.46 5.44
CA SER A 20 -9.08 14.31 4.32
C SER A 20 -9.60 15.74 4.49
N ILE A 21 -10.83 15.88 4.91
CA ILE A 21 -11.47 17.17 5.19
C ILE A 21 -10.78 17.86 6.38
N TYR A 22 -10.53 17.13 7.48
CA TYR A 22 -9.82 17.68 8.64
C TYR A 22 -8.46 18.25 8.27
N VAL A 23 -7.66 17.49 7.52
CA VAL A 23 -6.34 17.94 7.05
C VAL A 23 -6.45 19.12 6.11
N SER A 24 -7.41 19.11 5.18
CA SER A 24 -7.66 20.24 4.26
C SER A 24 -7.95 21.53 5.02
N TYR A 25 -8.79 21.49 6.04
CA TYR A 25 -9.06 22.65 6.90
C TYR A 25 -7.84 23.13 7.66
N SER A 26 -7.00 22.20 8.14
CA SER A 26 -5.78 22.55 8.87
C SER A 26 -4.68 23.16 7.99
N GLN A 27 -4.71 22.91 6.68
CA GLN A 27 -3.66 23.35 5.73
C GLN A 27 -4.05 24.58 4.90
N LYS A 28 -5.15 25.22 5.17
CA LYS A 28 -5.90 26.21 4.33
C LYS A 28 -5.16 27.40 3.76
N LYS A 29 -3.83 27.54 3.86
CA LYS A 29 -3.16 28.78 3.37
C LYS A 29 -1.85 28.60 2.61
N ASP A 30 -1.38 27.37 2.34
CA ASP A 30 -0.05 27.24 1.77
C ASP A 30 -0.01 26.12 0.71
N SER A 31 0.10 26.50 -0.55
CA SER A 31 0.14 25.56 -1.68
C SER A 31 1.36 24.63 -1.64
N GLU A 32 2.49 25.06 -1.05
CA GLU A 32 3.64 24.18 -0.84
C GLU A 32 3.33 23.09 0.19
N ASN A 33 2.61 23.41 1.26
CA ASN A 33 2.21 22.44 2.26
C ASN A 33 1.17 21.44 1.73
N PHE A 34 0.34 21.84 0.78
CA PHE A 34 -0.60 20.92 0.13
C PHE A 34 0.11 19.82 -0.67
N LEU A 35 1.16 20.17 -1.41
CA LEU A 35 1.89 19.23 -2.27
C LEU A 35 2.99 18.46 -1.53
N LEU A 36 3.68 19.10 -0.59
CA LEU A 36 4.90 18.53 0.01
C LEU A 36 4.76 18.19 1.49
N TYR A 37 3.77 18.76 2.19
CA TYR A 37 3.57 18.65 3.64
C TYR A 37 4.87 18.87 4.45
N LYS A 38 5.60 19.92 4.07
CA LYS A 38 6.99 20.18 4.46
C LYS A 38 7.13 20.38 5.98
N GLY A 39 7.97 19.58 6.62
CA GLY A 39 8.39 19.80 8.02
C GLY A 39 7.36 19.46 9.11
N LYS A 40 6.16 18.97 8.75
CA LYS A 40 5.10 18.64 9.72
C LYS A 40 5.03 17.15 10.10
N ASN A 41 5.70 16.28 9.33
CA ASN A 41 5.73 14.85 9.62
C ASN A 41 6.84 14.50 10.61
N ASN A 42 6.50 13.80 11.68
CA ASN A 42 7.50 13.17 12.54
C ASN A 42 8.03 11.88 11.87
N ALA A 43 9.11 11.33 12.39
CA ALA A 43 9.75 10.12 11.83
C ALA A 43 8.78 8.93 11.73
N PHE A 44 7.84 8.78 12.66
CA PHE A 44 6.85 7.71 12.65
C PHE A 44 5.88 7.87 11.48
N VAL A 45 5.35 9.07 11.24
CA VAL A 45 4.42 9.33 10.12
C VAL A 45 5.11 9.11 8.78
N VAL A 46 6.38 9.50 8.65
CA VAL A 46 7.17 9.23 7.43
C VAL A 46 7.38 7.73 7.23
N ALA A 47 7.78 7.00 8.27
CA ALA A 47 7.95 5.56 8.21
C ALA A 47 6.64 4.84 7.88
N ALA A 48 5.53 5.24 8.51
CA ALA A 48 4.20 4.70 8.24
C ALA A 48 3.74 4.99 6.81
N SER A 49 4.04 6.18 6.27
CA SER A 49 3.72 6.53 4.88
C SER A 49 4.50 5.68 3.89
N ILE A 50 5.78 5.41 4.14
CA ILE A 50 6.62 4.54 3.31
C ILE A 50 6.11 3.09 3.38
N ALA A 51 5.83 2.58 4.58
CA ALA A 51 5.30 1.24 4.77
C ALA A 51 3.91 1.08 4.14
N GLY A 52 3.01 2.06 4.31
CA GLY A 52 1.69 2.05 3.68
C GLY A 52 1.72 2.14 2.15
N LEU A 53 2.78 2.72 1.58
CA LEU A 53 3.02 2.70 0.14
C LEU A 53 3.51 1.33 -0.35
N ALA A 54 4.36 0.66 0.44
CA ALA A 54 4.91 -0.65 0.11
C ALA A 54 3.87 -1.77 0.25
N ILE A 55 3.05 -1.72 1.31
CA ILE A 55 2.02 -2.73 1.59
C ILE A 55 0.74 -2.35 0.84
N GLY A 56 0.60 -2.89 -0.34
CA GLY A 56 -0.58 -2.67 -1.20
C GLY A 56 -1.16 -3.98 -1.72
N GLY A 57 -2.05 -3.90 -2.73
CA GLY A 57 -2.71 -5.07 -3.29
C GLY A 57 -1.77 -6.15 -3.83
N ALA A 58 -0.62 -5.75 -4.37
CA ALA A 58 0.39 -6.69 -4.84
C ALA A 58 1.05 -7.46 -3.69
N SER A 59 1.40 -6.77 -2.59
CA SER A 59 2.06 -7.39 -1.43
C SER A 59 1.10 -8.14 -0.51
N THR A 60 -0.19 -7.95 -0.64
CA THR A 60 -1.19 -8.69 0.17
C THR A 60 -1.85 -9.78 -0.66
N ILE A 61 -2.70 -9.41 -1.62
CA ILE A 61 -3.46 -10.36 -2.44
C ILE A 61 -2.53 -11.14 -3.38
N GLY A 62 -1.60 -10.45 -4.05
CA GLY A 62 -0.68 -11.09 -4.98
C GLY A 62 0.27 -12.09 -4.31
N ILE A 63 0.78 -11.77 -3.11
CA ILE A 63 1.61 -12.72 -2.35
C ILE A 63 0.76 -13.88 -1.83
N ALA A 64 -0.44 -13.62 -1.31
CA ALA A 64 -1.34 -14.69 -0.86
C ALA A 64 -1.69 -15.65 -1.99
N GLU A 65 -2.00 -15.13 -3.19
CA GLU A 65 -2.25 -15.94 -4.38
C GLU A 65 -1.02 -16.77 -4.78
N ASN A 66 0.17 -16.15 -4.78
CA ASN A 66 1.41 -16.83 -5.12
C ASN A 66 1.80 -17.89 -4.07
N ALA A 67 1.46 -17.68 -2.81
CA ALA A 67 1.75 -18.64 -1.74
C ALA A 67 1.02 -19.97 -1.91
N PHE A 68 -0.08 -20.03 -2.65
CA PHE A 68 -0.73 -21.29 -3.02
C PHE A 68 0.11 -22.14 -3.97
N THR A 69 1.01 -21.54 -4.74
CA THR A 69 1.85 -22.24 -5.73
C THR A 69 3.27 -22.48 -5.23
N VAL A 70 3.85 -21.55 -4.50
CA VAL A 70 5.26 -21.60 -4.08
C VAL A 70 5.47 -21.58 -2.57
N GLY A 71 4.40 -21.63 -1.79
CA GLY A 71 4.47 -21.67 -0.32
C GLY A 71 5.11 -20.44 0.30
N LEU A 72 5.90 -20.63 1.36
CA LEU A 72 6.57 -19.57 2.12
C LEU A 72 7.55 -18.73 1.30
N SER A 73 8.08 -19.28 0.20
CA SER A 73 8.99 -18.52 -0.67
C SER A 73 8.34 -17.29 -1.32
N ALA A 74 7.00 -17.23 -1.42
CA ALA A 74 6.28 -16.04 -1.82
C ALA A 74 6.60 -14.81 -0.93
N GLY A 75 6.93 -15.01 0.34
CA GLY A 75 7.29 -13.96 1.30
C GLY A 75 8.62 -13.24 1.01
N TRP A 76 9.44 -13.78 0.09
CA TRP A 76 10.66 -13.09 -0.33
C TRP A 76 10.41 -11.73 -0.97
N TYR A 77 9.25 -11.54 -1.58
CA TYR A 77 8.87 -10.24 -2.15
C TYR A 77 8.89 -9.12 -1.10
N ASP A 78 8.18 -9.29 0.02
CA ASP A 78 8.15 -8.30 1.09
C ASP A 78 9.47 -8.23 1.86
N THR A 79 10.15 -9.36 2.03
CA THR A 79 11.47 -9.41 2.65
C THR A 79 12.49 -8.60 1.84
N ALA A 80 12.50 -8.74 0.51
CA ALA A 80 13.37 -7.98 -0.37
C ALA A 80 13.07 -6.46 -0.30
N TRP A 81 11.78 -6.08 -0.24
CA TRP A 81 11.38 -4.70 -0.02
C TRP A 81 11.89 -4.14 1.31
N ALA A 82 11.76 -4.89 2.41
CA ALA A 82 12.22 -4.49 3.72
C ALA A 82 13.75 -4.32 3.76
N ILE A 83 14.50 -5.28 3.22
CA ILE A 83 15.97 -5.22 3.12
C ILE A 83 16.37 -4.02 2.24
N GLY A 84 15.73 -3.84 1.10
CA GLY A 84 15.98 -2.72 0.20
C GLY A 84 15.76 -1.36 0.86
N ALA A 85 14.70 -1.22 1.66
CA ALA A 85 14.42 0.00 2.43
C ALA A 85 15.51 0.28 3.48
N VAL A 86 15.96 -0.73 4.21
CA VAL A 86 17.06 -0.59 5.20
C VAL A 86 18.36 -0.19 4.52
N VAL A 87 18.76 -0.90 3.46
CA VAL A 87 19.99 -0.61 2.72
C VAL A 87 19.95 0.80 2.12
N SER A 88 18.83 1.17 1.48
CA SER A 88 18.65 2.51 0.91
C SER A 88 18.71 3.60 1.97
N SER A 89 18.11 3.35 3.15
CA SER A 89 18.17 4.33 4.25
C SER A 89 19.58 4.55 4.77
N MET A 90 20.38 3.50 4.85
CA MET A 90 21.78 3.59 5.31
C MET A 90 22.69 4.30 4.30
N LEU A 91 22.50 4.01 3.00
CA LEU A 91 23.41 4.48 1.96
C LEU A 91 23.00 5.83 1.37
N ALA A 92 21.71 6.01 1.06
CA ALA A 92 21.24 7.13 0.24
C ALA A 92 20.62 8.28 1.04
N VAL A 93 19.93 8.01 2.16
CA VAL A 93 19.14 9.04 2.86
C VAL A 93 20.00 10.21 3.35
N ARG A 94 21.19 9.94 3.89
CA ARG A 94 22.09 11.02 4.35
C ARG A 94 22.51 11.94 3.22
N TYR A 95 22.83 11.37 2.05
CA TYR A 95 23.23 12.11 0.87
C TYR A 95 22.04 12.92 0.31
N LEU A 96 20.90 12.28 0.10
CA LEU A 96 19.68 12.92 -0.41
C LEU A 96 19.19 14.06 0.50
N ARG A 97 19.27 13.87 1.82
CA ARG A 97 18.88 14.92 2.76
C ARG A 97 19.81 16.13 2.75
N ARG A 98 21.10 15.91 2.48
CA ARG A 98 22.08 17.00 2.37
C ARG A 98 21.98 17.75 1.03
N SER A 99 21.60 17.07 -0.03
CA SER A 99 21.46 17.64 -1.37
C SER A 99 20.27 18.61 -1.51
N GLN A 100 19.32 18.57 -0.56
CA GLN A 100 18.11 19.42 -0.52
C GLN A 100 17.23 19.39 -1.78
N TYR A 101 17.38 18.40 -2.64
CA TYR A 101 16.50 18.21 -3.79
C TYR A 101 15.11 17.77 -3.34
N THR A 102 14.09 18.44 -3.86
CA THR A 102 12.70 18.11 -3.60
C THR A 102 12.24 16.86 -4.35
N THR A 103 12.87 16.59 -5.50
CA THR A 103 12.52 15.46 -6.37
C THR A 103 13.77 14.76 -6.88
N ILE A 104 13.66 13.44 -7.10
CA ILE A 104 14.77 12.65 -7.68
C ILE A 104 15.07 13.11 -9.11
N SER A 105 14.03 13.53 -9.87
CA SER A 105 14.21 14.06 -11.22
C SER A 105 15.04 15.36 -11.25
N GLY A 106 14.92 16.20 -10.22
CA GLY A 106 15.77 17.38 -10.04
C GLY A 106 17.23 17.02 -9.84
N LEU A 107 17.49 16.03 -8.96
CA LEU A 107 18.85 15.49 -8.73
C LEU A 107 19.45 14.93 -10.03
N VAL A 108 18.68 14.11 -10.75
CA VAL A 108 19.15 13.52 -12.03
C VAL A 108 19.39 14.58 -13.09
N ARG A 109 18.59 15.64 -13.13
CA ARG A 109 18.82 16.75 -14.07
C ARG A 109 20.16 17.43 -13.85
N ASP A 110 20.53 17.64 -12.59
CA ASP A 110 21.76 18.35 -12.24
C ASP A 110 23.01 17.48 -12.42
N LEU A 111 22.89 16.15 -12.23
CA LEU A 111 23.98 15.21 -12.40
C LEU A 111 24.15 14.72 -13.85
N TYR A 112 23.08 14.50 -14.59
CA TYR A 112 23.08 13.81 -15.89
C TYR A 112 22.43 14.63 -17.02
N GLY A 113 21.97 15.84 -16.72
CA GLY A 113 21.40 16.76 -17.68
C GLY A 113 19.89 16.57 -17.93
N THR A 114 19.31 17.55 -18.62
CA THR A 114 17.85 17.68 -18.79
C THR A 114 17.25 16.54 -19.60
N LYS A 115 17.94 16.04 -20.62
CA LYS A 115 17.43 14.93 -21.47
C LYS A 115 17.24 13.65 -20.67
N THR A 116 18.20 13.29 -19.84
CA THR A 116 18.16 12.09 -18.96
C THR A 116 17.04 12.23 -17.92
N SER A 117 16.91 13.41 -17.31
CA SER A 117 15.82 13.69 -16.37
C SER A 117 14.45 13.56 -17.02
N PHE A 118 14.28 14.02 -18.25
CA PHE A 118 13.02 13.91 -18.99
C PHE A 118 12.62 12.46 -19.27
N ILE A 119 13.58 11.64 -19.73
CA ILE A 119 13.34 10.20 -19.94
C ILE A 119 12.97 9.51 -18.63
N MET A 120 13.65 9.84 -17.54
CA MET A 120 13.35 9.32 -16.21
C MET A 120 11.94 9.67 -15.76
N VAL A 121 11.50 10.92 -15.95
CA VAL A 121 10.13 11.34 -15.58
C VAL A 121 9.09 10.53 -16.35
N ILE A 122 9.27 10.33 -17.66
CA ILE A 122 8.36 9.51 -18.46
C ILE A 122 8.32 8.07 -17.93
N ALA A 123 9.49 7.45 -17.71
CA ALA A 123 9.56 6.10 -17.17
C ALA A 123 8.86 5.98 -15.80
N MET A 124 9.10 6.93 -14.89
CA MET A 124 8.44 7.00 -13.59
C MET A 124 6.91 7.14 -13.73
N CYS A 125 6.42 7.98 -14.63
CA CYS A 125 4.97 8.12 -14.87
C CYS A 125 4.34 6.80 -15.34
N ILE A 126 4.98 6.08 -16.25
CA ILE A 126 4.49 4.79 -16.75
C ILE A 126 4.47 3.76 -15.62
N ILE A 127 5.56 3.63 -14.87
CA ILE A 127 5.66 2.68 -13.74
C ILE A 127 4.59 2.98 -12.69
N GLN A 128 4.48 4.23 -12.26
CA GLN A 128 3.51 4.62 -11.24
C GLN A 128 2.06 4.44 -11.69
N SER A 129 1.75 4.71 -12.95
CA SER A 129 0.42 4.44 -13.51
C SER A 129 0.08 2.94 -13.45
N GLY A 130 1.03 2.07 -13.77
CA GLY A 130 0.85 0.61 -13.65
C GLY A 130 0.61 0.17 -12.21
N ILE A 131 1.40 0.67 -11.26
CA ILE A 131 1.24 0.35 -9.83
C ILE A 131 -0.13 0.83 -9.32
N ILE A 132 -0.54 2.05 -9.67
CA ILE A 132 -1.83 2.61 -9.27
C ILE A 132 -2.98 1.78 -9.83
N ALA A 133 -2.91 1.36 -11.09
CA ALA A 133 -3.93 0.51 -11.72
C ALA A 133 -4.08 -0.83 -10.99
N LEU A 134 -2.97 -1.46 -10.58
CA LEU A 134 -2.99 -2.70 -9.79
C LEU A 134 -3.66 -2.49 -8.42
N GLN A 135 -3.39 -1.38 -7.74
CA GLN A 135 -4.00 -1.08 -6.45
C GLN A 135 -5.53 -0.89 -6.56
N TYR A 136 -5.99 -0.18 -7.58
CA TYR A 136 -7.43 -0.01 -7.81
C TYR A 136 -8.11 -1.33 -8.17
N LYS A 137 -7.47 -2.16 -8.99
CA LYS A 137 -7.97 -3.50 -9.31
C LYS A 137 -8.07 -4.38 -8.08
N ALA A 138 -7.07 -4.36 -7.19
CA ALA A 138 -7.10 -5.08 -5.93
C ALA A 138 -8.27 -4.60 -5.03
N GLY A 139 -8.45 -3.28 -4.90
CA GLY A 139 -9.61 -2.71 -4.19
C GLY A 139 -10.94 -3.15 -4.79
N GLY A 140 -11.04 -3.18 -6.12
CA GLY A 140 -12.22 -3.66 -6.84
C GLY A 140 -12.52 -5.14 -6.60
N SER A 141 -11.49 -5.99 -6.59
CA SER A 141 -11.63 -7.41 -6.29
C SER A 141 -12.12 -7.65 -4.85
N ILE A 142 -11.59 -6.89 -3.88
CA ILE A 142 -12.04 -6.94 -2.48
C ILE A 142 -13.52 -6.54 -2.37
N LEU A 143 -13.92 -5.43 -2.99
CA LEU A 143 -15.32 -4.97 -2.96
C LEU A 143 -16.26 -5.99 -3.62
N ALA A 144 -15.88 -6.56 -4.74
CA ALA A 144 -16.68 -7.60 -5.41
C ALA A 144 -16.77 -8.89 -4.59
N SER A 145 -15.72 -9.26 -3.86
CA SER A 145 -15.75 -10.43 -2.97
C SER A 145 -16.60 -10.21 -1.71
N LEU A 146 -16.53 -9.02 -1.12
CA LEU A 146 -17.29 -8.69 0.10
C LEU A 146 -18.76 -8.37 -0.16
N LEU A 147 -19.06 -7.78 -1.32
CA LEU A 147 -20.37 -7.25 -1.70
C LEU A 147 -20.72 -7.68 -3.14
N PRO A 148 -20.82 -8.98 -3.44
CA PRO A 148 -21.03 -9.48 -4.79
C PRO A 148 -22.35 -9.03 -5.43
N ASP A 149 -23.37 -8.75 -4.61
CA ASP A 149 -24.66 -8.26 -5.07
C ASP A 149 -24.64 -6.78 -5.49
N ILE A 150 -23.61 -6.01 -5.08
CA ILE A 150 -23.52 -4.57 -5.32
C ILE A 150 -22.40 -4.25 -6.32
N PHE A 151 -21.26 -4.92 -6.19
CA PHE A 151 -20.07 -4.64 -6.97
C PHE A 151 -19.62 -5.83 -7.80
N THR A 152 -19.34 -5.55 -9.08
CA THR A 152 -18.47 -6.37 -9.91
C THR A 152 -17.03 -5.90 -9.75
N VAL A 153 -16.03 -6.67 -10.16
CA VAL A 153 -14.62 -6.25 -10.13
C VAL A 153 -14.42 -4.91 -10.86
N GLN A 154 -15.10 -4.71 -11.97
CA GLN A 154 -14.97 -3.48 -12.77
C GLN A 154 -15.59 -2.28 -12.07
N SER A 155 -16.82 -2.39 -11.57
CA SER A 155 -17.49 -1.30 -10.84
C SER A 155 -16.80 -0.98 -9.51
N GLY A 156 -16.31 -2.01 -8.80
CA GLY A 156 -15.53 -1.85 -7.57
C GLY A 156 -14.18 -1.16 -7.83
N THR A 157 -13.50 -1.48 -8.94
CA THR A 157 -12.27 -0.80 -9.35
C THR A 157 -12.51 0.68 -9.61
N PHE A 158 -13.58 1.01 -10.35
CA PHE A 158 -13.95 2.40 -10.61
C PHE A 158 -14.33 3.16 -9.33
N PHE A 159 -15.06 2.52 -8.44
CA PHE A 159 -15.43 3.09 -7.14
C PHE A 159 -14.19 3.36 -6.27
N SER A 160 -13.26 2.42 -6.20
CA SER A 160 -11.99 2.58 -5.49
C SER A 160 -11.18 3.75 -6.06
N PHE A 161 -11.08 3.85 -7.39
CA PHE A 161 -10.43 4.97 -8.06
C PHE A 161 -11.05 6.32 -7.65
N LEU A 162 -12.38 6.44 -7.70
CA LEU A 162 -13.06 7.68 -7.32
C LEU A 162 -12.80 8.08 -5.86
N ILE A 163 -12.90 7.13 -4.93
CA ILE A 163 -12.69 7.41 -3.50
C ILE A 163 -11.25 7.91 -3.27
N PHE A 164 -10.25 7.17 -3.72
CA PHE A 164 -8.87 7.53 -3.45
C PHE A 164 -8.44 8.80 -4.18
N MET A 165 -8.95 9.03 -5.39
CA MET A 165 -8.74 10.29 -6.11
C MET A 165 -9.33 11.47 -5.34
N LEU A 166 -10.57 11.36 -4.86
CA LEU A 166 -11.22 12.43 -4.11
C LEU A 166 -10.52 12.72 -2.78
N VAL A 167 -10.13 11.68 -2.04
CA VAL A 167 -9.36 11.82 -0.78
C VAL A 167 -8.07 12.57 -1.01
N ALA A 168 -7.33 12.23 -2.08
CA ALA A 168 -6.08 12.88 -2.42
C ALA A 168 -6.27 14.34 -2.88
N VAL A 169 -7.30 14.61 -3.68
CA VAL A 169 -7.60 15.98 -4.19
C VAL A 169 -8.08 16.89 -3.07
N ILE A 170 -8.88 16.39 -2.13
CA ILE A 170 -9.42 17.19 -1.01
C ILE A 170 -8.33 17.54 0.00
N GLY A 171 -7.52 16.56 0.40
CA GLY A 171 -6.61 16.71 1.54
C GLY A 171 -5.12 16.81 1.20
N GLY A 172 -4.74 16.60 -0.07
CA GLY A 172 -3.35 16.66 -0.51
C GLY A 172 -2.43 15.64 0.16
N MET A 173 -1.12 15.89 0.15
CA MET A 173 -0.10 14.98 0.69
C MET A 173 -0.25 14.73 2.20
N GLY A 174 -0.72 15.69 2.96
CA GLY A 174 -0.96 15.53 4.39
C GLY A 174 -2.06 14.54 4.70
N SER A 175 -3.15 14.54 3.93
CA SER A 175 -4.22 13.55 4.04
C SER A 175 -3.69 12.16 3.69
N VAL A 176 -2.96 12.03 2.58
CA VAL A 176 -2.37 10.75 2.17
C VAL A 176 -1.44 10.20 3.24
N SER A 177 -0.61 11.04 3.87
CA SER A 177 0.29 10.62 4.94
C SER A 177 -0.46 10.09 6.17
N LEU A 178 -1.52 10.78 6.61
CA LEU A 178 -2.30 10.35 7.78
C LEU A 178 -3.18 9.13 7.48
N THR A 179 -3.76 9.04 6.29
CA THR A 179 -4.51 7.84 5.89
C THR A 179 -3.61 6.62 5.77
N ASN A 180 -2.34 6.78 5.35
CA ASN A 180 -1.37 5.70 5.35
C ASN A 180 -1.05 5.19 6.78
N VAL A 181 -0.99 6.08 7.78
CA VAL A 181 -0.85 5.66 9.19
C VAL A 181 -2.03 4.81 9.63
N LEU A 182 -3.26 5.26 9.32
CA LEU A 182 -4.48 4.50 9.61
C LEU A 182 -4.45 3.14 8.91
N ASN A 183 -4.17 3.12 7.63
CA ASN A 183 -4.12 1.90 6.82
C ASN A 183 -3.08 0.92 7.37
N LEU A 184 -1.89 1.41 7.75
CA LEU A 184 -0.85 0.58 8.35
C LEU A 184 -1.37 -0.13 9.61
N VAL A 185 -2.02 0.60 10.52
CA VAL A 185 -2.60 0.00 11.74
C VAL A 185 -3.66 -1.04 11.39
N LEU A 186 -4.57 -0.71 10.47
CA LEU A 186 -5.64 -1.63 10.06
C LEU A 186 -5.08 -2.89 9.38
N ILE A 187 -4.04 -2.76 8.55
CA ILE A 187 -3.41 -3.89 7.88
C ILE A 187 -2.75 -4.82 8.90
N TYR A 188 -1.91 -4.30 9.81
CA TYR A 188 -1.26 -5.14 10.81
C TYR A 188 -2.25 -5.83 11.74
N VAL A 189 -3.23 -5.09 12.24
CA VAL A 189 -4.28 -5.67 13.08
C VAL A 189 -5.08 -6.71 12.30
N GLY A 190 -5.47 -6.41 11.06
CA GLY A 190 -6.24 -7.32 10.21
C GLY A 190 -5.48 -8.60 9.88
N VAL A 191 -4.21 -8.50 9.49
CA VAL A 191 -3.38 -9.68 9.15
C VAL A 191 -3.14 -10.56 10.38
N ILE A 192 -2.82 -9.97 11.54
CA ILE A 192 -2.60 -10.73 12.78
C ILE A 192 -3.90 -11.43 13.20
N LEU A 193 -5.04 -10.73 13.16
CA LEU A 193 -6.33 -11.33 13.49
C LEU A 193 -6.73 -12.43 12.50
N ALA A 194 -6.54 -12.21 11.20
CA ALA A 194 -6.82 -13.21 10.18
C ALA A 194 -5.96 -14.45 10.36
N ALA A 195 -4.66 -14.30 10.58
CA ALA A 195 -3.74 -15.41 10.85
C ALA A 195 -4.16 -16.17 12.11
N ALA A 196 -4.48 -15.48 13.21
CA ALA A 196 -4.93 -16.11 14.45
C ALA A 196 -6.23 -16.91 14.26
N LEU A 197 -7.21 -16.32 13.54
CA LEU A 197 -8.50 -16.98 13.26
C LEU A 197 -8.35 -18.21 12.35
N VAL A 198 -7.49 -18.12 11.32
CA VAL A 198 -7.24 -19.25 10.42
C VAL A 198 -6.57 -20.40 11.19
N LEU A 199 -5.54 -20.10 11.97
CA LEU A 199 -4.87 -21.11 12.79
C LEU A 199 -5.84 -21.76 13.81
N TRP A 200 -6.70 -20.96 14.44
CA TRP A 200 -7.68 -21.45 15.39
C TRP A 200 -8.73 -22.37 14.76
N ASN A 201 -9.27 -21.98 13.61
CA ASN A 201 -10.37 -22.70 12.96
C ASN A 201 -9.92 -23.98 12.22
N HIS A 202 -8.67 -24.04 11.79
CA HIS A 202 -8.15 -25.13 10.96
C HIS A 202 -7.17 -26.06 11.68
N GLY A 203 -7.14 -26.06 13.03
CA GLY A 203 -6.30 -27.00 13.80
C GLY A 203 -4.85 -26.56 13.97
N GLY A 204 -4.56 -25.27 13.84
CA GLY A 204 -3.23 -24.72 14.08
C GLY A 204 -2.18 -25.17 13.07
N TRP A 205 -0.99 -25.48 13.58
CA TRP A 205 0.14 -25.93 12.75
C TRP A 205 -0.08 -27.31 12.10
N GLU A 206 -0.98 -28.13 12.65
CA GLU A 206 -1.33 -29.43 12.07
C GLU A 206 -1.98 -29.31 10.69
N ALA A 207 -2.68 -28.21 10.41
CA ALA A 207 -3.25 -27.95 9.08
C ALA A 207 -2.17 -27.78 8.00
N ILE A 208 -1.01 -27.23 8.36
CA ILE A 208 0.13 -27.08 7.44
C ILE A 208 0.72 -28.47 7.12
N ASP A 209 0.83 -29.34 8.11
CA ASP A 209 1.28 -30.73 7.91
C ASP A 209 0.34 -31.50 6.97
N VAL A 210 -0.96 -31.29 7.10
CA VAL A 210 -1.96 -31.91 6.22
C VAL A 210 -1.80 -31.43 4.78
N LEU A 211 -1.60 -30.12 4.57
CA LEU A 211 -1.36 -29.55 3.23
C LEU A 211 -0.07 -30.09 2.62
N THR A 212 1.01 -30.15 3.38
CA THR A 212 2.32 -30.68 2.92
C THR A 212 2.24 -32.17 2.54
N LYS A 213 1.39 -32.92 3.23
CA LYS A 213 1.16 -34.35 2.91
C LYS A 213 0.22 -34.53 1.73
N ALA A 214 -0.71 -33.62 1.51
CA ALA A 214 -1.68 -33.69 0.40
C ALA A 214 -1.03 -33.40 -0.96
N ASP A 215 -0.01 -32.53 -0.98
CA ASP A 215 0.75 -32.21 -2.19
C ASP A 215 2.26 -32.20 -1.87
N PRO A 216 2.91 -33.40 -1.91
CA PRO A 216 4.33 -33.56 -1.60
C PRO A 216 5.27 -32.87 -2.60
N ASP A 217 4.79 -32.57 -3.80
CA ASP A 217 5.58 -31.94 -4.87
C ASP A 217 5.71 -30.44 -4.68
N THR A 218 4.83 -29.84 -3.87
CA THR A 218 4.89 -28.39 -3.57
C THR A 218 5.55 -28.18 -2.19
N PRO A 219 6.77 -27.62 -2.15
CA PRO A 219 7.50 -27.40 -0.90
C PRO A 219 6.96 -26.19 -0.13
N TYR A 220 5.76 -26.28 0.42
CA TYR A 220 5.06 -25.15 1.08
C TYR A 220 5.85 -24.49 2.22
N LEU A 221 6.71 -25.23 2.91
CA LEU A 221 7.54 -24.72 4.01
C LEU A 221 8.96 -24.36 3.59
N SER A 222 9.31 -24.55 2.31
CA SER A 222 10.62 -24.19 1.79
C SER A 222 10.72 -22.67 1.59
N LEU A 223 11.90 -22.13 1.85
CA LEU A 223 12.25 -20.75 1.53
C LEU A 223 12.96 -20.61 0.17
N THR A 224 13.14 -21.70 -0.53
CA THR A 224 13.81 -21.78 -1.85
C THR A 224 12.89 -22.38 -2.88
#